data_d458dbe9a66d14ef9c5d4b3d836da7e9
#
_entry.id   d458dbe9a66d14ef9c5d4b3d836da7e9
#
_cell.length_a   1.000
_cell.length_b   1.000
_cell.length_c   1.000
_cell.angle_alpha   90.00
_cell.angle_beta   90.00
_cell.angle_gamma   90.00
#
_symmetry.space_group_name_H-M   'P 1'
#
loop_
_entity.id
_entity.type
_entity.pdbx_description
1 polymer ?
#
loop_
_entity_poly.entity_id
_entity_poly.type
_entity_poly.pdbx_seq_one_letter_code
_entity_poly.pdbx_strand_id
1 'polypeptide(L)'
;MKLVAALLASVLLSVSAKAEMPEPYSFISGDDLYDALSQESMVLQGYTLGVVDALKHSTDPRECFVIPLRPDADQVIYASFLNFWRDQAKRPVNAVDAITMMMRSEFSCEAN
;
A
#
# COMPACT_ATOMS: atom_id res chain seq x y z
N MET A 1 -20.40 -47.33 -0.97
CA MET A 1 -21.35 -46.24 -0.99
C MET A 1 -21.03 -45.15 0.02
N LYS A 2 -20.78 -45.48 1.27
CA LYS A 2 -20.46 -44.49 2.30
C LYS A 2 -19.13 -43.78 2.02
N LEU A 3 -18.18 -44.44 1.42
CA LEU A 3 -16.88 -43.87 1.09
C LEU A 3 -16.99 -42.80 -0.02
N VAL A 4 -17.89 -43.02 -0.96
CA VAL A 4 -18.10 -42.10 -2.07
C VAL A 4 -18.66 -40.78 -1.58
N ALA A 5 -19.61 -40.83 -0.66
CA ALA A 5 -20.21 -39.64 -0.07
C ALA A 5 -19.19 -38.80 0.70
N ALA A 6 -18.30 -39.48 1.44
CA ALA A 6 -17.25 -38.80 2.20
C ALA A 6 -16.26 -38.08 1.26
N LEU A 7 -15.89 -38.70 0.14
CA LEU A 7 -15.01 -38.09 -0.83
C LEU A 7 -15.61 -36.87 -1.48
N LEU A 8 -16.90 -36.90 -1.79
CA LEU A 8 -17.59 -35.76 -2.37
C LEU A 8 -17.60 -34.56 -1.42
N ALA A 9 -17.85 -34.81 -0.15
CA ALA A 9 -17.82 -33.75 0.85
C ALA A 9 -16.45 -33.10 0.97
N SER A 10 -15.38 -33.90 0.90
CA SER A 10 -14.01 -33.38 0.95
C SER A 10 -13.70 -32.48 -0.26
N VAL A 11 -14.14 -32.87 -1.43
CA VAL A 11 -13.94 -32.06 -2.64
C VAL A 11 -14.66 -30.72 -2.54
N LEU A 12 -15.88 -30.71 -2.05
CA LEU A 12 -16.64 -29.47 -1.88
C LEU A 12 -15.96 -28.51 -0.91
N LEU A 13 -15.43 -29.00 0.20
CA LEU A 13 -14.70 -28.17 1.15
C LEU A 13 -13.45 -27.57 0.54
N SER A 14 -12.73 -28.33 -0.27
CA SER A 14 -11.53 -27.84 -0.95
C SER A 14 -11.84 -26.69 -1.91
N VAL A 15 -12.93 -26.81 -2.67
CA VAL A 15 -13.37 -25.76 -3.60
C VAL A 15 -13.75 -24.48 -2.85
N SER A 16 -14.47 -24.60 -1.75
CA SER A 16 -14.86 -23.45 -0.94
C SER A 16 -13.63 -22.69 -0.40
N ALA A 17 -12.63 -23.41 0.08
CA ALA A 17 -11.41 -22.82 0.62
C ALA A 17 -10.64 -22.01 -0.44
N LYS A 18 -10.69 -22.41 -1.71
CA LYS A 18 -10.00 -21.72 -2.80
C LYS A 18 -10.74 -20.50 -3.33
N ALA A 19 -12.02 -20.36 -3.02
CA ALA A 19 -12.83 -19.27 -3.53
C ALA A 19 -12.58 -17.97 -2.78
N GLU A 20 -11.97 -18.04 -1.59
CA GLU A 20 -11.75 -16.86 -0.77
C GLU A 20 -10.42 -16.20 -1.11
N MET A 21 -10.45 -14.88 -1.31
CA MET A 21 -9.26 -14.07 -1.47
C MET A 21 -8.99 -13.33 -0.17
N PRO A 22 -7.72 -13.24 0.27
CA PRO A 22 -7.40 -12.45 1.46
C PRO A 22 -7.69 -10.97 1.23
N GLU A 23 -8.21 -10.33 2.24
CA GLU A 23 -8.45 -8.89 2.25
C GLU A 23 -7.46 -8.23 3.20
N PRO A 24 -6.95 -7.03 2.86
CA PRO A 24 -7.15 -6.31 1.59
C PRO A 24 -6.29 -6.88 0.46
N TYR A 25 -6.84 -6.89 -0.74
CA TYR A 25 -6.10 -7.32 -1.94
C TYR A 25 -5.22 -6.19 -2.45
N SER A 26 -3.98 -6.48 -2.77
CA SER A 26 -3.04 -5.49 -3.28
C SER A 26 -2.04 -6.14 -4.23
N PHE A 27 -1.71 -5.45 -5.32
CA PHE A 27 -0.67 -5.90 -6.24
C PHE A 27 0.73 -5.64 -5.71
N ILE A 28 0.90 -4.64 -4.87
CA ILE A 28 2.20 -4.22 -4.35
C ILE A 28 2.09 -4.08 -2.84
N SER A 29 2.98 -4.76 -2.12
CA SER A 29 3.04 -4.66 -0.67
C SER A 29 3.84 -3.43 -0.23
N GLY A 30 3.69 -3.05 1.03
CA GLY A 30 4.50 -1.99 1.61
C GLY A 30 5.99 -2.32 1.59
N ASP A 31 6.34 -3.59 1.85
CA ASP A 31 7.74 -4.04 1.81
C ASP A 31 8.32 -3.97 0.39
N ASP A 32 7.57 -4.44 -0.60
CA ASP A 32 8.00 -4.39 -1.99
C ASP A 32 8.20 -2.95 -2.45
N LEU A 33 7.31 -2.05 -2.06
CA LEU A 33 7.46 -0.64 -2.41
C LEU A 33 8.69 -0.04 -1.74
N TYR A 34 8.91 -0.34 -0.47
CA TYR A 34 10.10 0.16 0.23
C TYR A 34 11.37 -0.29 -0.45
N ASP A 35 11.48 -1.58 -0.78
CA ASP A 35 12.65 -2.12 -1.46
C ASP A 35 12.86 -1.48 -2.83
N ALA A 36 11.78 -1.33 -3.60
CA ALA A 36 11.86 -0.72 -4.93
C ALA A 36 12.29 0.75 -4.87
N LEU A 37 11.75 1.52 -3.95
CA LEU A 37 12.14 2.93 -3.81
C LEU A 37 13.58 3.06 -3.29
N SER A 38 14.03 2.14 -2.44
CA SER A 38 15.43 2.09 -2.00
C SER A 38 16.40 1.86 -3.15
N GLN A 39 15.94 1.16 -4.19
CA GLN A 39 16.72 0.86 -5.39
C GLN A 39 16.46 1.86 -6.52
N GLU A 40 15.76 2.94 -6.23
CA GLU A 40 15.43 4.01 -7.17
C GLU A 40 14.67 3.51 -8.40
N SER A 41 13.73 2.58 -8.22
CA SER A 41 12.87 2.09 -9.30
C SER A 41 12.00 3.21 -9.85
N MET A 42 12.21 3.60 -11.08
CA MET A 42 11.42 4.65 -11.74
C MET A 42 9.95 4.27 -11.85
N VAL A 43 9.66 3.00 -12.09
CA VAL A 43 8.28 2.52 -12.21
C VAL A 43 7.55 2.70 -10.89
N LEU A 44 8.16 2.32 -9.78
CA LEU A 44 7.54 2.41 -8.46
C LEU A 44 7.55 3.84 -7.93
N GLN A 45 8.48 4.68 -8.37
CA GLN A 45 8.43 6.12 -8.12
C GLN A 45 7.17 6.73 -8.77
N GLY A 46 6.92 6.39 -10.04
CA GLY A 46 5.71 6.83 -10.74
C GLY A 46 4.43 6.33 -10.07
N TYR A 47 4.43 5.08 -9.63
CA TYR A 47 3.32 4.52 -8.87
C TYR A 47 3.04 5.35 -7.60
N THR A 48 4.09 5.66 -6.87
CA THR A 48 3.98 6.44 -5.63
C THR A 48 3.38 7.80 -5.88
N LEU A 49 3.85 8.52 -6.91
CA LEU A 49 3.29 9.83 -7.25
C LEU A 49 1.83 9.74 -7.67
N GLY A 50 1.45 8.67 -8.40
CA GLY A 50 0.05 8.45 -8.77
C GLY A 50 -0.85 8.29 -7.55
N VAL A 51 -0.39 7.54 -6.55
CA VAL A 51 -1.14 7.37 -5.30
C VAL A 51 -1.23 8.70 -4.53
N VAL A 52 -0.13 9.45 -4.46
CA VAL A 52 -0.11 10.76 -3.81
C VAL A 52 -1.09 11.72 -4.49
N ASP A 53 -1.11 11.75 -5.82
CA ASP A 53 -2.07 12.57 -6.56
C ASP A 53 -3.50 12.18 -6.23
N ALA A 54 -3.79 10.89 -6.18
CA ALA A 54 -5.13 10.41 -5.84
C ALA A 54 -5.53 10.83 -4.43
N LEU A 55 -4.61 10.75 -3.48
CA LEU A 55 -4.86 11.17 -2.09
C LEU A 55 -5.12 12.68 -2.00
N LYS A 56 -4.36 13.49 -2.74
CA LYS A 56 -4.54 14.95 -2.75
C LYS A 56 -5.90 15.36 -3.32
N HIS A 57 -6.47 14.57 -4.20
CA HIS A 57 -7.76 14.86 -4.82
C HIS A 57 -8.92 14.15 -4.12
N SER A 58 -8.64 13.50 -2.99
CA SER A 58 -9.68 12.87 -2.19
C SER A 58 -10.66 13.90 -1.63
N THR A 59 -11.93 13.55 -1.59
CA THR A 59 -12.96 14.39 -0.95
C THR A 59 -13.08 14.14 0.54
N ASP A 60 -12.34 13.17 1.08
CA ASP A 60 -12.33 12.88 2.51
C ASP A 60 -11.58 14.00 3.24
N PRO A 61 -12.25 14.74 4.16
CA PRO A 61 -11.58 15.83 4.88
C PRO A 61 -10.40 15.40 5.74
N ARG A 62 -10.28 14.10 6.02
CA ARG A 62 -9.12 13.57 6.76
C ARG A 62 -7.88 13.49 5.88
N GLU A 63 -8.04 13.58 4.57
CA GLU A 63 -6.96 13.44 3.59
C GLU A 63 -6.55 14.82 3.04
N CYS A 64 -6.26 15.75 3.93
CA CYS A 64 -5.73 17.06 3.56
C CYS A 64 -4.20 17.03 3.63
N PHE A 65 -3.53 17.25 2.48
CA PHE A 65 -2.08 17.20 2.38
C PHE A 65 -1.52 18.46 1.73
N VAL A 66 -0.37 18.90 2.24
CA VAL A 66 0.40 20.01 1.67
C VAL A 66 1.78 19.50 1.28
N ILE A 67 2.08 19.53 -0.01
CA ILE A 67 3.38 19.12 -0.54
C ILE A 67 4.18 20.38 -0.87
N PRO A 68 5.49 20.41 -0.55
CA PRO A 68 6.32 21.58 -0.86
C PRO A 68 6.28 21.95 -2.34
N LEU A 69 6.12 23.24 -2.64
CA LEU A 69 6.15 23.75 -4.01
C LEU A 69 7.61 24.01 -4.42
N ARG A 70 8.27 22.94 -4.87
CA ARG A 70 9.68 22.99 -5.29
C ARG A 70 9.92 21.99 -6.41
N PRO A 71 10.94 22.22 -7.27
CA PRO A 71 11.18 21.35 -8.43
C PRO A 71 11.47 19.90 -8.08
N ASP A 72 12.02 19.63 -6.89
CA ASP A 72 12.37 18.28 -6.42
C ASP A 72 11.33 17.70 -5.45
N ALA A 73 10.09 18.15 -5.52
CA ALA A 73 9.03 17.67 -4.61
C ALA A 73 8.85 16.16 -4.67
N ASP A 74 9.00 15.56 -5.84
CA ASP A 74 8.96 14.11 -6.02
C ASP A 74 10.04 13.41 -5.19
N GLN A 75 11.26 13.91 -5.21
CA GLN A 75 12.38 13.34 -4.44
C GLN A 75 12.13 13.48 -2.94
N VAL A 76 11.52 14.58 -2.52
CA VAL A 76 11.15 14.79 -1.12
C VAL A 76 10.14 13.72 -0.68
N ILE A 77 9.17 13.40 -1.52
CA ILE A 77 8.17 12.36 -1.23
C ILE A 77 8.85 10.98 -1.06
N TYR A 78 9.73 10.60 -1.99
CA TYR A 78 10.43 9.30 -1.90
C TYR A 78 11.30 9.22 -0.66
N ALA A 79 12.05 10.27 -0.38
CA ALA A 79 12.91 10.33 0.81
C ALA A 79 12.08 10.25 2.09
N SER A 80 10.95 10.93 2.14
CA SER A 80 10.05 10.91 3.29
C SER A 80 9.47 9.52 3.51
N PHE A 81 9.10 8.83 2.43
CA PHE A 81 8.61 7.44 2.53
C PHE A 81 9.68 6.52 3.13
N LEU A 82 10.90 6.58 2.60
CA LEU A 82 11.99 5.75 3.08
C LEU A 82 12.35 6.06 4.53
N ASN A 83 12.41 7.33 4.90
CA ASN A 83 12.70 7.74 6.28
C ASN A 83 11.60 7.27 7.24
N PHE A 84 10.35 7.42 6.86
CA PHE A 84 9.21 7.05 7.71
C PHE A 84 9.22 5.55 8.01
N TRP A 85 9.52 4.72 7.01
CA TRP A 85 9.42 3.26 7.14
C TRP A 85 10.73 2.56 7.48
N ARG A 86 11.85 3.28 7.54
CA ARG A 86 13.18 2.70 7.74
C ARG A 86 13.27 1.79 8.96
N ASP A 87 12.82 2.29 10.10
CA ASP A 87 12.97 1.62 11.39
C ASP A 87 11.71 0.91 11.87
N GLN A 88 10.72 0.79 11.00
CA GLN A 88 9.49 0.10 11.33
C GLN A 88 9.65 -1.40 11.12
N ALA A 89 9.32 -2.19 12.15
CA ALA A 89 9.43 -3.64 12.10
C ALA A 89 8.48 -4.27 11.08
N LYS A 90 7.32 -3.64 10.89
CA LYS A 90 6.29 -4.11 9.96
C LYS A 90 5.77 -2.96 9.14
N ARG A 91 5.61 -3.20 7.85
CA ARG A 91 4.97 -2.28 6.92
C ARG A 91 3.61 -2.84 6.50
N PRO A 92 2.66 -1.99 6.13
CA PRO A 92 1.36 -2.48 5.66
C PRO A 92 1.49 -3.48 4.51
N VAL A 93 0.57 -4.45 4.48
CA VAL A 93 0.48 -5.40 3.38
C VAL A 93 0.24 -4.69 2.05
N ASN A 94 -0.36 -3.53 2.11
CA ASN A 94 -0.86 -2.73 0.99
C ASN A 94 0.04 -1.50 0.83
N ALA A 95 0.64 -1.31 -0.33
CA ALA A 95 1.49 -0.15 -0.60
C ALA A 95 0.73 1.17 -0.49
N VAL A 96 -0.54 1.20 -0.90
CA VAL A 96 -1.37 2.41 -0.77
C VAL A 96 -1.49 2.83 0.69
N ASP A 97 -1.70 1.88 1.60
CA ASP A 97 -1.77 2.18 3.03
C ASP A 97 -0.43 2.70 3.56
N ALA A 98 0.67 2.11 3.10
CA ALA A 98 2.00 2.58 3.49
C ALA A 98 2.25 4.03 3.06
N ILE A 99 1.86 4.38 1.83
CA ILE A 99 1.97 5.75 1.33
C ILE A 99 1.06 6.69 2.13
N THR A 100 -0.18 6.26 2.38
CA THR A 100 -1.16 7.07 3.10
C THR A 100 -0.69 7.39 4.52
N MET A 101 -0.15 6.40 5.23
CA MET A 101 0.36 6.61 6.58
C MET A 101 1.51 7.60 6.61
N MET A 102 2.43 7.49 5.65
CA MET A 102 3.53 8.44 5.51
C MET A 102 3.02 9.85 5.22
N MET A 103 2.06 9.97 4.29
CA MET A 103 1.48 11.27 3.93
C MET A 103 0.79 11.94 5.12
N ARG A 104 0.04 11.17 5.90
CA ARG A 104 -0.62 11.69 7.11
C ARG A 104 0.38 12.17 8.15
N SER A 105 1.51 11.49 8.28
CA SER A 105 2.54 11.86 9.22
C SER A 105 3.33 13.09 8.78
N GLU A 106 3.73 13.14 7.52
CA GLU A 106 4.74 14.10 7.06
C GLU A 106 4.16 15.31 6.31
N PHE A 107 2.99 15.17 5.72
CA PHE A 107 2.44 16.17 4.81
C PHE A 107 1.00 16.58 5.13
N SER A 108 0.46 16.22 6.28
CA SER A 108 -0.90 16.63 6.61
C SER A 108 -0.99 18.14 6.79
N CYS A 109 -2.15 18.70 6.49
CA CYS A 109 -2.39 20.12 6.66
C CYS A 109 -2.18 20.59 8.10
N GLU A 110 -2.42 19.71 9.06
CA GLU A 110 -2.24 20.02 10.48
C GLU A 110 -0.78 20.00 10.92
N ALA A 111 0.09 19.29 10.19
CA ALA A 111 1.51 19.19 10.53
C ALA A 111 2.28 20.46 10.17
N ASN A 112 1.67 21.38 9.40
CA ASN A 112 2.25 22.65 8.99
C ASN A 112 1.53 23.80 9.69
#